data_a057388d2e2492b396cbd0d919669570
#
_entry.id   a057388d2e2492b396cbd0d919669570
#
_cell.length_a   1.000
_cell.length_b   1.000
_cell.length_c   1.000
_cell.angle_alpha   90.00
_cell.angle_beta   90.00
_cell.angle_gamma   90.00
#
_symmetry.space_group_name_H-M   'P 1'
#
loop_
_entity.id
_entity.type
_entity.pdbx_description
1 polymer ?
#
loop_
_entity_poly.entity_id
_entity_poly.type
_entity_poly.pdbx_seq_one_letter_code
_entity_poly.pdbx_strand_id
1 'polypeptide(L)'
;MSNADKSSGRLRWFLVYQLPTILYAGLVIGLSSIPYLKSPSLKFFTFDKVAHFLEYSIFAFLTFRSFSHLSARINVNRAFLLSLLFLSIFALLDEYHQSFVPGRHADIADLGTDILGAFLVISYMWLRRRRLGAESG
;
A
#
# COMPACT_ATOMS: atom_id res chain seq x y z
N MET A 1 -8.32 -1.86 35.00
CA MET A 1 -7.31 -2.01 33.93
C MET A 1 -6.09 -1.20 34.32
N SER A 2 -4.98 -1.88 34.57
CA SER A 2 -3.68 -1.27 34.94
C SER A 2 -3.12 -0.45 33.77
N ASN A 3 -2.27 0.55 34.05
CA ASN A 3 -1.55 1.31 33.03
C ASN A 3 -0.64 0.41 32.16
N ALA A 4 -0.13 -0.66 32.72
CA ALA A 4 0.64 -1.68 32.01
C ALA A 4 -0.20 -2.44 30.97
N ASP A 5 -1.45 -2.75 31.27
CA ASP A 5 -2.37 -3.45 30.37
C ASP A 5 -2.75 -2.57 29.15
N LYS A 6 -2.99 -1.27 29.38
CA LYS A 6 -3.23 -0.29 28.29
C LYS A 6 -2.01 -0.09 27.40
N SER A 7 -0.80 -0.14 27.94
CA SER A 7 0.44 0.02 27.16
C SER A 7 0.72 -1.21 26.30
N SER A 8 0.52 -2.41 26.83
CA SER A 8 0.67 -3.66 26.08
C SER A 8 -0.33 -3.78 24.94
N GLY A 9 -1.58 -3.35 25.13
CA GLY A 9 -2.61 -3.32 24.09
C GLY A 9 -2.26 -2.37 22.95
N ARG A 10 -1.75 -1.17 23.26
CA ARG A 10 -1.32 -0.20 22.23
C ARG A 10 -0.11 -0.68 21.44
N LEU A 11 0.87 -1.28 22.12
CA LEU A 11 2.06 -1.84 21.45
C LEU A 11 1.65 -2.97 20.49
N ARG A 12 0.84 -3.91 20.95
CA ARG A 12 0.31 -4.99 20.10
C ARG A 12 -0.46 -4.46 18.89
N TRP A 13 -1.33 -3.47 19.10
CA TRP A 13 -2.06 -2.81 18.02
C TRP A 13 -1.11 -2.21 16.97
N PHE A 14 -0.07 -1.47 17.43
CA PHE A 14 0.92 -0.87 16.53
C PHE A 14 1.70 -1.94 15.75
N LEU A 15 2.22 -2.95 16.43
CA LEU A 15 3.00 -4.04 15.82
C LEU A 15 2.19 -4.83 14.79
N VAL A 16 0.89 -5.03 15.03
CA VAL A 16 0.04 -5.83 14.14
C VAL A 16 -0.46 -5.02 12.96
N TYR A 17 -0.86 -3.77 13.16
CA TYR A 17 -1.58 -3.02 12.11
C TYR A 17 -0.74 -1.93 11.44
N GLN A 18 0.15 -1.26 12.17
CA GLN A 18 0.89 -0.12 11.61
C GLN A 18 2.29 -0.51 11.11
N LEU A 19 3.03 -1.24 11.93
CA LEU A 19 4.41 -1.60 11.63
C LEU A 19 4.58 -2.33 10.28
N PRO A 20 3.75 -3.32 9.90
CA PRO A 20 3.89 -3.99 8.60
C PRO A 20 3.75 -3.02 7.42
N THR A 21 2.83 -2.05 7.50
CA THR A 21 2.64 -1.04 6.46
C THR A 21 3.85 -0.11 6.35
N ILE A 22 4.40 0.32 7.50
CA ILE A 22 5.59 1.19 7.55
C ILE A 22 6.81 0.47 6.97
N LEU A 23 7.04 -0.79 7.38
CA LEU A 23 8.16 -1.59 6.87
C LEU A 23 8.03 -1.84 5.37
N TYR A 24 6.81 -2.10 4.89
CA TYR A 24 6.57 -2.32 3.47
C TYR A 24 6.76 -1.04 2.65
N ALA A 25 6.33 0.12 3.15
CA ALA A 25 6.63 1.41 2.53
C ALA A 25 8.14 1.64 2.40
N GLY A 26 8.91 1.33 3.44
CA GLY A 26 10.37 1.37 3.40
C GLY A 26 10.98 0.39 2.39
N LEU A 27 10.39 -0.81 2.25
CA LEU A 27 10.81 -1.79 1.24
C LEU A 27 10.59 -1.26 -0.18
N VAL A 28 9.41 -0.70 -0.48
CA VAL A 28 9.09 -0.10 -1.79
C VAL A 28 10.10 0.99 -2.14
N ILE A 29 10.32 1.95 -1.24
CA ILE A 29 11.32 3.02 -1.45
C ILE A 29 12.73 2.43 -1.64
N GLY A 30 13.09 1.41 -0.87
CA GLY A 30 14.38 0.72 -0.98
C GLY A 30 14.57 0.08 -2.36
N LEU A 31 13.57 -0.64 -2.86
CA LEU A 31 13.59 -1.26 -4.19
C LEU A 31 13.63 -0.20 -5.30
N SER A 32 12.85 0.87 -5.17
CA SER A 32 12.82 2.00 -6.10
C SER A 32 14.17 2.72 -6.18
N SER A 33 14.96 2.70 -5.11
CA SER A 33 16.27 3.36 -5.01
C SER A 33 17.42 2.54 -5.63
N ILE A 34 17.18 1.28 -6.06
CA ILE A 34 18.24 0.45 -6.63
C ILE A 34 18.52 0.90 -8.08
N PRO A 35 19.76 1.37 -8.39
CA PRO A 35 20.13 1.75 -9.75
C PRO A 35 20.10 0.56 -10.71
N TYR A 36 19.78 0.81 -11.96
CA TYR A 36 19.83 -0.18 -13.05
C TYR A 36 19.01 -1.46 -12.83
N LEU A 37 18.00 -1.42 -11.95
CA LEU A 37 17.15 -2.59 -11.69
C LEU A 37 16.33 -2.99 -12.92
N LYS A 38 16.02 -2.03 -13.81
CA LYS A 38 15.44 -2.30 -15.14
C LYS A 38 16.56 -2.68 -16.11
N SER A 39 16.64 -3.96 -16.51
CA SER A 39 17.60 -4.40 -17.53
C SER A 39 17.11 -3.98 -18.92
N PRO A 40 17.90 -3.22 -19.71
CA PRO A 40 17.52 -2.80 -21.07
C PRO A 40 17.40 -3.97 -22.07
N SER A 41 17.95 -5.15 -21.73
CA SER A 41 18.12 -6.28 -22.66
C SER A 41 16.96 -7.25 -22.70
N LEU A 42 16.01 -7.15 -21.79
CA LEU A 42 14.87 -8.04 -21.77
C LEU A 42 13.62 -7.29 -22.27
N LYS A 43 13.04 -7.75 -23.38
CA LYS A 43 11.72 -7.35 -23.90
C LYS A 43 10.58 -7.68 -22.93
N PHE A 44 10.79 -7.45 -21.62
CA PHE A 44 9.84 -7.76 -20.54
C PHE A 44 9.14 -6.49 -20.03
N PHE A 45 8.64 -5.70 -20.96
CA PHE A 45 7.65 -4.65 -20.65
C PHE A 45 6.52 -5.17 -19.72
N THR A 46 6.19 -6.45 -19.84
CA THR A 46 5.13 -7.09 -19.05
C THR A 46 5.58 -7.45 -17.63
N PHE A 47 6.83 -7.89 -17.42
CA PHE A 47 7.30 -8.33 -16.10
C PHE A 47 7.42 -7.18 -15.10
N ASP A 48 7.91 -6.05 -15.55
CA ASP A 48 8.04 -4.84 -14.75
C ASP A 48 6.67 -4.37 -14.24
N LYS A 49 5.69 -4.29 -15.15
CA LYS A 49 4.31 -3.89 -14.77
C LYS A 49 3.62 -4.90 -13.87
N VAL A 50 3.88 -6.19 -14.03
CA VAL A 50 3.38 -7.22 -13.11
C VAL A 50 4.02 -7.06 -11.74
N ALA A 51 5.30 -6.73 -11.66
CA ALA A 51 5.98 -6.47 -10.39
C ALA A 51 5.37 -5.27 -9.66
N HIS A 52 5.21 -4.13 -10.34
CA HIS A 52 4.54 -2.93 -9.83
C HIS A 52 3.11 -3.23 -9.36
N PHE A 53 2.32 -3.92 -10.18
CA PHE A 53 0.96 -4.33 -9.83
C PHE A 53 0.91 -5.15 -8.54
N LEU A 54 1.78 -6.17 -8.41
CA LEU A 54 1.81 -7.04 -7.23
C LEU A 54 2.32 -6.29 -5.99
N GLU A 55 3.35 -5.47 -6.16
CA GLU A 55 3.93 -4.66 -5.09
C GLU A 55 2.88 -3.74 -4.49
N TYR A 56 2.17 -2.96 -5.32
CA TYR A 56 1.12 -2.06 -4.85
C TYR A 56 -0.15 -2.78 -4.41
N SER A 57 -0.42 -3.98 -4.91
CA SER A 57 -1.50 -4.85 -4.39
C SER A 57 -1.25 -5.27 -2.94
N ILE A 58 -0.04 -5.70 -2.61
CA ILE A 58 0.36 -6.06 -1.25
C ILE A 58 0.35 -4.80 -0.36
N PHE A 59 0.90 -3.70 -0.85
CA PHE A 59 0.90 -2.43 -0.11
C PHE A 59 -0.51 -1.94 0.20
N ALA A 60 -1.43 -2.08 -0.75
CA ALA A 60 -2.84 -1.74 -0.60
C ALA A 60 -3.56 -2.58 0.47
N PHE A 61 -3.29 -3.88 0.50
CA PHE A 61 -3.80 -4.76 1.54
C PHE A 61 -3.36 -4.30 2.94
N LEU A 62 -2.08 -4.03 3.12
CA LEU A 62 -1.51 -3.58 4.40
C LEU A 62 -2.05 -2.20 4.80
N THR A 63 -2.10 -1.26 3.86
CA THR A 63 -2.57 0.11 4.08
C THR A 63 -4.05 0.16 4.45
N PHE A 64 -4.90 -0.55 3.73
CA PHE A 64 -6.33 -0.60 4.03
C PHE A 64 -6.59 -1.25 5.40
N ARG A 65 -5.85 -2.32 5.73
CA ARG A 65 -5.91 -2.94 7.05
C ARG A 65 -5.46 -1.98 8.15
N SER A 66 -4.36 -1.26 7.95
CA SER A 66 -3.84 -0.25 8.86
C SER A 66 -4.87 0.86 9.12
N PHE A 67 -5.38 1.50 8.08
CA PHE A 67 -6.33 2.60 8.20
C PHE A 67 -7.67 2.18 8.77
N SER A 68 -8.13 0.97 8.45
CA SER A 68 -9.35 0.41 9.02
C SER A 68 -9.29 0.21 10.54
N HIS A 69 -8.09 0.14 11.12
CA HIS A 69 -7.87 -0.02 12.56
C HIS A 69 -7.23 1.22 13.21
N LEU A 70 -7.06 2.31 12.47
CA LEU A 70 -6.40 3.52 12.98
C LEU A 70 -7.21 4.20 14.10
N SER A 71 -8.52 4.24 13.98
CA SER A 71 -9.42 4.81 14.98
C SER A 71 -10.84 4.24 14.84
N ALA A 72 -11.55 4.11 15.95
CA ALA A 72 -12.98 3.74 15.95
C ALA A 72 -13.87 4.72 15.17
N ARG A 73 -13.38 5.94 14.88
CA ARG A 73 -14.11 6.95 14.08
C ARG A 73 -13.96 6.74 12.56
N ILE A 74 -13.05 5.87 12.14
CA ILE A 74 -12.83 5.58 10.72
C ILE A 74 -13.71 4.41 10.32
N ASN A 75 -14.82 4.73 9.63
CA ASN A 75 -15.67 3.72 9.02
C ASN A 75 -15.01 3.15 7.73
N VAL A 76 -15.57 2.07 7.20
CA VAL A 76 -15.03 1.35 6.05
C VAL A 76 -14.90 2.24 4.79
N ASN A 77 -15.82 3.20 4.59
CA ASN A 77 -15.76 4.10 3.44
C ASN A 77 -14.64 5.12 3.57
N ARG A 78 -14.41 5.65 4.79
CA ARG A 78 -13.27 6.53 5.06
C ARG A 78 -11.94 5.79 4.92
N ALA A 79 -11.86 4.55 5.41
CA ALA A 79 -10.67 3.72 5.22
C ALA A 79 -10.38 3.49 3.73
N PHE A 80 -11.41 3.24 2.91
CA PHE A 80 -11.28 3.12 1.45
C PHE A 80 -10.68 4.38 0.83
N LEU A 81 -11.28 5.54 1.08
CA LEU A 81 -10.84 6.81 0.49
C LEU A 81 -9.44 7.20 0.94
N LEU A 82 -9.14 7.08 2.24
CA LEU A 82 -7.84 7.43 2.81
C LEU A 82 -6.74 6.51 2.27
N SER A 83 -7.01 5.20 2.15
CA SER A 83 -6.04 4.25 1.61
C SER A 83 -5.74 4.52 0.14
N LEU A 84 -6.77 4.77 -0.66
CA LEU A 84 -6.61 5.05 -2.08
C LEU A 84 -5.85 6.36 -2.30
N LEU A 85 -6.22 7.42 -1.57
CA LEU A 85 -5.54 8.71 -1.64
C LEU A 85 -4.07 8.60 -1.23
N PHE A 86 -3.79 7.93 -0.10
CA PHE A 86 -2.43 7.72 0.38
C PHE A 86 -1.57 6.98 -0.63
N LEU A 87 -2.08 5.86 -1.18
CA LEU A 87 -1.31 5.05 -2.14
C LEU A 87 -1.13 5.76 -3.48
N SER A 88 -2.11 6.54 -3.95
CA SER A 88 -1.97 7.32 -5.18
C SER A 88 -0.90 8.41 -5.03
N ILE A 89 -0.86 9.10 -3.89
CA ILE A 89 0.19 10.08 -3.60
C ILE A 89 1.55 9.39 -3.45
N PHE A 90 1.59 8.25 -2.76
CA PHE A 90 2.83 7.49 -2.57
C PHE A 90 3.39 6.99 -3.91
N ALA A 91 2.56 6.43 -4.80
CA ALA A 91 2.96 5.99 -6.13
C ALA A 91 3.52 7.15 -6.97
N LEU A 92 2.85 8.31 -6.94
CA LEU A 92 3.32 9.50 -7.64
C LEU A 92 4.70 9.97 -7.11
N LEU A 93 4.88 9.97 -5.80
CA LEU A 93 6.16 10.35 -5.17
C LEU A 93 7.25 9.31 -5.45
N ASP A 94 6.90 8.03 -5.51
CA ASP A 94 7.82 6.95 -5.83
C ASP A 94 8.31 7.07 -7.29
N GLU A 95 7.41 7.28 -8.25
CA GLU A 95 7.77 7.54 -9.64
C GLU A 95 8.65 8.80 -9.80
N TYR A 96 8.31 9.86 -9.07
CA TYR A 96 9.12 11.08 -9.03
C TYR A 96 10.52 10.79 -8.47
N HIS A 97 10.60 10.03 -7.37
CA HIS A 97 11.88 9.61 -6.79
C HIS A 97 12.71 8.77 -7.79
N GLN A 98 12.10 7.82 -8.49
CA GLN A 98 12.77 6.99 -9.49
C GLN A 98 13.39 7.82 -10.61
N SER A 99 12.83 8.97 -10.96
CA SER A 99 13.42 9.86 -11.98
C SER A 99 14.83 10.39 -11.64
N PHE A 100 15.22 10.37 -10.37
CA PHE A 100 16.55 10.77 -9.88
C PHE A 100 17.52 9.58 -9.73
N VAL A 101 17.04 8.34 -9.88
CA VAL A 101 17.86 7.14 -9.70
C VAL A 101 18.55 6.76 -11.02
N PRO A 102 19.87 6.61 -11.05
CA PRO A 102 20.59 6.26 -12.28
C PRO A 102 20.05 4.99 -12.95
N GLY A 103 19.75 5.08 -14.25
CA GLY A 103 19.21 3.95 -15.02
C GLY A 103 17.73 3.65 -14.81
N ARG A 104 17.01 4.50 -14.06
CA ARG A 104 15.54 4.48 -13.93
C ARG A 104 14.93 5.66 -14.66
N HIS A 105 13.68 5.52 -15.09
CA HIS A 105 12.89 6.58 -15.69
C HIS A 105 11.47 6.50 -15.11
N ALA A 106 10.89 7.65 -14.77
CA ALA A 106 9.48 7.72 -14.41
C ALA A 106 8.62 7.27 -15.60
N ASP A 107 7.71 6.34 -15.36
CA ASP A 107 6.80 5.80 -16.38
C ASP A 107 5.34 5.93 -15.92
N ILE A 108 4.56 6.72 -16.65
CA ILE A 108 3.11 6.88 -16.37
C ILE A 108 2.36 5.55 -16.40
N ALA A 109 2.86 4.57 -17.18
CA ALA A 109 2.23 3.27 -17.24
C ALA A 109 2.52 2.44 -15.97
N ASP A 110 3.69 2.63 -15.33
CA ASP A 110 4.00 2.02 -14.03
C ASP A 110 3.12 2.64 -12.95
N LEU A 111 3.01 3.98 -12.90
CA LEU A 111 2.07 4.68 -12.02
C LEU A 111 0.62 4.19 -12.20
N GLY A 112 0.17 4.02 -13.44
CA GLY A 112 -1.16 3.49 -13.74
C GLY A 112 -1.36 2.07 -13.22
N THR A 113 -0.34 1.25 -13.31
CA THR A 113 -0.35 -0.15 -12.83
C THR A 113 -0.38 -0.22 -11.30
N ASP A 114 0.38 0.64 -10.62
CA ASP A 114 0.39 0.77 -9.17
C ASP A 114 -0.99 1.16 -8.62
N ILE A 115 -1.59 2.19 -9.21
CA ILE A 115 -2.93 2.65 -8.82
C ILE A 115 -3.99 1.59 -9.12
N LEU A 116 -3.89 0.88 -10.24
CA LEU A 116 -4.81 -0.20 -10.58
C LEU A 116 -4.73 -1.35 -9.58
N GLY A 117 -3.53 -1.81 -9.23
CA GLY A 117 -3.31 -2.86 -8.23
C GLY A 117 -3.88 -2.46 -6.86
N ALA A 118 -3.59 -1.23 -6.44
CA ALA A 118 -4.11 -0.68 -5.19
C ALA A 118 -5.63 -0.60 -5.20
N PHE A 119 -6.23 -0.05 -6.25
CA PHE A 119 -7.68 0.12 -6.38
C PHE A 119 -8.44 -1.21 -6.33
N LEU A 120 -7.95 -2.23 -7.05
CA LEU A 120 -8.61 -3.54 -7.09
C LEU A 120 -8.63 -4.21 -5.71
N VAL A 121 -7.49 -4.20 -5.00
CA VAL A 121 -7.39 -4.84 -3.67
C VAL A 121 -8.22 -4.08 -2.64
N ILE A 122 -8.13 -2.75 -2.60
CA ILE A 122 -8.91 -1.94 -1.67
C ILE A 122 -10.41 -2.11 -1.92
N SER A 123 -10.84 -2.11 -3.19
CA SER A 123 -12.25 -2.30 -3.58
C SER A 123 -12.76 -3.67 -3.15
N TYR A 124 -11.98 -4.73 -3.36
CA TYR A 124 -12.33 -6.08 -2.89
C TYR A 124 -12.50 -6.14 -1.37
N MET A 125 -11.54 -5.58 -0.61
CA MET A 125 -11.59 -5.58 0.84
C MET A 125 -12.75 -4.74 1.40
N TRP A 126 -13.02 -3.61 0.76
CA TRP A 126 -14.14 -2.73 1.11
C TRP A 126 -15.49 -3.43 0.88
N LEU A 127 -15.70 -4.06 -0.28
CA LEU A 127 -16.91 -4.80 -0.61
C LEU A 127 -17.13 -5.96 0.39
N ARG A 128 -16.08 -6.72 0.66
CA ARG A 128 -16.13 -7.83 1.64
C ARG A 128 -16.56 -7.35 3.02
N ARG A 129 -15.94 -6.26 3.52
CA ARG A 129 -16.31 -5.71 4.84
C ARG A 129 -17.72 -5.16 4.89
N ARG A 130 -18.20 -4.53 3.82
CA ARG A 130 -19.58 -4.06 3.75
C ARG A 130 -20.59 -5.20 3.82
N ARG A 131 -20.35 -6.30 3.13
CA ARG A 131 -21.21 -7.49 3.16
C ARG A 131 -21.28 -8.08 4.57
N LEU A 132 -20.13 -8.31 5.20
CA LEU A 132 -20.09 -8.84 6.58
C LEU A 132 -20.76 -7.93 7.60
N GLY A 133 -20.67 -6.62 7.45
CA GLY A 133 -21.36 -5.66 8.31
C GLY A 133 -22.89 -5.63 8.10
N ALA A 134 -23.37 -5.96 6.90
CA ALA A 134 -24.80 -6.04 6.61
C ALA A 134 -25.45 -7.33 7.12
N GLU A 135 -24.68 -8.42 7.27
CA GLU A 135 -25.17 -9.70 7.80
C GLU A 135 -25.24 -9.74 9.35
N SER A 136 -24.58 -8.78 10.01
CA SER A 136 -24.47 -8.71 11.47
C SER A 136 -25.41 -7.68 12.13
N GLY A 137 -26.19 -6.96 11.36
CA GLY A 137 -27.17 -5.95 11.82
C GLY A 137 -28.59 -6.34 11.50
#